data_31d987e2eb74281f6b8630a02233385e
#
_entry.id   31d987e2eb74281f6b8630a02233385e
#
_cell.length_a   1.000
_cell.length_b   1.000
_cell.length_c   1.000
_cell.angle_alpha   90.00
_cell.angle_beta   90.00
_cell.angle_gamma   90.00
#
_symmetry.space_group_name_H-M   'P 1'
#
loop_
_entity.id
_entity.type
_entity.pdbx_description
1 polymer ?
#
loop_
_entity_poly.entity_id
_entity_poly.type
_entity_poly.pdbx_seq_one_letter_code
_entity_poly.pdbx_strand_id
1 'polypeptide(L)'
;NDIVYTAAVSGVNANFLNPSLEAMGITEDMWKNTKKIDFGKELSAAEAEAKAWKTIWSAGHGVTSITDCPSVKDLVKNLKSEFINSVKKQSELLENF
;
A
#
# COMPACT_ATOMS: atom_id res chain seq x y z
N ASN A 1 11.28 3.97 -6.87
CA ASN A 1 10.45 3.09 -6.08
C ASN A 1 9.81 3.81 -4.92
N ASP A 2 8.49 3.93 -5.00
CA ASP A 2 7.71 4.69 -4.02
C ASP A 2 7.20 3.81 -2.86
N ILE A 3 7.58 2.53 -2.81
CA ILE A 3 7.16 1.59 -1.78
C ILE A 3 8.33 1.27 -0.86
N VAL A 4 8.10 1.41 0.44
CA VAL A 4 9.06 1.13 1.50
C VAL A 4 8.53 -0.02 2.36
N TYR A 5 9.31 -1.09 2.48
CA TYR A 5 9.00 -2.21 3.36
C TYR A 5 9.77 -2.07 4.67
N THR A 6 9.05 -1.83 5.76
CA THR A 6 9.69 -1.54 7.05
C THR A 6 8.79 -1.87 8.24
N ALA A 7 9.39 -2.21 9.36
CA ALA A 7 8.74 -2.33 10.65
C ALA A 7 8.81 -1.04 11.49
N ALA A 8 9.53 -0.02 11.01
CA ALA A 8 9.81 1.18 11.78
C ALA A 8 8.56 2.01 12.11
N VAL A 9 7.52 1.94 11.28
CA VAL A 9 6.29 2.74 11.45
C VAL A 9 5.34 2.11 12.46
N SER A 10 5.04 0.83 12.30
CA SER A 10 4.01 0.14 13.09
C SER A 10 4.55 -0.90 14.07
N GLY A 11 5.85 -1.21 14.00
CA GLY A 11 6.46 -2.30 14.76
C GLY A 11 6.34 -3.66 14.08
N VAL A 12 5.62 -3.73 12.96
CA VAL A 12 5.46 -4.93 12.14
C VAL A 12 5.82 -4.58 10.70
N ASN A 13 6.51 -5.46 10.00
CA ASN A 13 6.88 -5.23 8.60
C ASN A 13 5.64 -5.06 7.73
N ALA A 14 5.60 -3.96 7.01
CA ALA A 14 4.52 -3.63 6.08
C ALA A 14 5.05 -2.73 4.96
N ASN A 15 4.30 -2.64 3.88
CA ASN A 15 4.62 -1.76 2.75
C ASN A 15 3.94 -0.41 2.94
N PHE A 16 4.71 0.66 2.86
CA PHE A 16 4.22 2.03 2.96
C PHE A 16 4.59 2.82 1.72
N LEU A 17 3.78 3.82 1.38
CA LEU A 17 4.10 4.74 0.30
C LEU A 17 5.12 5.77 0.78
N ASN A 18 6.30 5.80 0.17
CA ASN A 18 7.40 6.69 0.56
C ASN A 18 7.00 8.17 0.55
N PRO A 19 6.26 8.69 -0.46
CA PRO A 19 5.81 10.08 -0.41
C PRO A 19 5.01 10.44 0.84
N SER A 20 4.21 9.49 1.37
CA SER A 20 3.46 9.73 2.61
C SER A 20 4.36 9.73 3.85
N LEU A 21 5.43 8.93 3.84
CA LEU A 21 6.44 8.95 4.90
C LEU A 21 7.20 10.27 4.90
N GLU A 22 7.63 10.73 3.74
CA GLU A 22 8.32 12.03 3.57
C GLU A 22 7.45 13.20 4.04
N ALA A 23 6.14 13.16 3.74
CA ALA A 23 5.19 14.17 4.18
C ALA A 23 5.10 14.26 5.72
N MET A 24 5.40 13.17 6.42
CA MET A 24 5.47 13.12 7.88
C MET A 24 6.87 13.44 8.44
N GLY A 25 7.82 13.75 7.57
CA GLY A 25 9.20 14.00 7.98
C GLY A 25 10.01 12.73 8.29
N ILE A 26 9.52 11.58 7.86
CA ILE A 26 10.22 10.30 8.03
C ILE A 26 11.18 10.11 6.87
N THR A 27 12.48 10.13 7.18
CA THR A 27 13.56 9.98 6.20
C THR A 27 13.98 8.52 6.05
N GLU A 28 14.75 8.25 5.00
CA GLU A 28 15.31 6.93 4.73
C GLU A 28 16.12 6.38 5.91
N ASP A 29 16.90 7.22 6.57
CA ASP A 29 17.66 6.81 7.76
C ASP A 29 16.78 6.35 8.91
N MET A 30 15.61 6.97 9.05
CA MET A 30 14.64 6.63 10.09
C MET A 30 13.97 5.28 9.84
N TRP A 31 13.51 5.01 8.59
CA TRP A 31 12.81 3.75 8.32
C TRP A 31 13.76 2.58 8.04
N LYS A 32 15.03 2.83 7.73
CA LYS A 32 16.06 1.78 7.64
C LYS A 32 16.43 1.23 9.03
N ASN A 33 16.21 2.02 10.08
CA ASN A 33 16.37 1.56 11.44
C ASN A 33 15.27 0.56 11.79
N THR A 34 15.64 -0.60 12.35
CA THR A 34 14.68 -1.65 12.72
C THR A 34 13.84 -1.30 13.95
N LYS A 35 14.16 -0.21 14.65
CA LYS A 35 13.41 0.24 15.82
C LYS A 35 12.19 1.04 15.38
N LYS A 36 11.05 0.78 16.02
CA LYS A 36 9.84 1.56 15.82
C LYS A 36 10.10 3.04 16.10
N ILE A 37 9.64 3.90 15.19
CA ILE A 37 9.75 5.36 15.34
C ILE A 37 8.87 5.82 16.49
N ASP A 38 9.43 6.63 17.39
CA ASP A 38 8.69 7.22 18.49
C ASP A 38 8.06 8.55 18.04
N PHE A 39 6.75 8.49 17.72
CA PHE A 39 5.99 9.67 17.35
C PHE A 39 5.61 10.56 18.56
N GLY A 40 5.85 10.08 19.77
CA GLY A 40 5.46 10.80 20.99
C GLY A 40 6.46 11.82 21.50
N LYS A 41 7.63 11.96 20.86
CA LYS A 41 8.69 12.86 21.34
C LYS A 41 8.37 14.34 21.21
N GLU A 42 7.55 14.74 20.22
CA GLU A 42 7.25 16.15 19.92
C GLU A 42 5.82 16.56 20.25
N LEU A 43 4.92 15.59 20.37
CA LEU A 43 3.49 15.81 20.66
C LEU A 43 3.04 14.78 21.72
N SER A 44 1.82 14.91 22.25
CA SER A 44 1.26 13.82 23.01
C SER A 44 1.24 12.55 22.14
N ALA A 45 1.55 11.40 22.73
CA ALA A 45 1.65 10.15 21.96
C ALA A 45 0.39 9.85 21.15
N ALA A 46 -0.79 10.13 21.72
CA ALA A 46 -2.06 9.91 21.06
C ALA A 46 -2.26 10.82 19.82
N GLU A 47 -1.90 12.11 19.93
CA GLU A 47 -2.02 13.05 18.83
C GLU A 47 -1.05 12.74 17.69
N ALA A 48 0.20 12.44 18.03
CA ALA A 48 1.23 12.09 17.06
C ALA A 48 0.86 10.80 16.31
N GLU A 49 0.39 9.79 17.02
CA GLU A 49 -0.04 8.53 16.41
C GLU A 49 -1.26 8.72 15.50
N ALA A 50 -2.27 9.46 15.96
CA ALA A 50 -3.46 9.75 15.17
C ALA A 50 -3.10 10.51 13.89
N LYS A 51 -2.20 11.49 13.96
CA LYS A 51 -1.71 12.24 12.81
C LYS A 51 -0.93 11.36 11.86
N ALA A 52 -0.09 10.48 12.38
CA ALA A 52 0.69 9.54 11.56
C ALA A 52 -0.23 8.63 10.75
N TRP A 53 -1.22 8.01 11.37
CA TRP A 53 -2.17 7.14 10.67
C TRP A 53 -3.09 7.84 9.69
N LYS A 54 -3.27 9.14 9.85
CA LYS A 54 -4.01 9.94 8.88
C LYS A 54 -3.19 10.24 7.63
N THR A 55 -1.89 10.38 7.76
CA THR A 55 -1.00 10.85 6.69
C THR A 55 -0.21 9.71 6.05
N ILE A 56 0.17 8.69 6.80
CA ILE A 56 0.95 7.56 6.30
C ILE A 56 0.02 6.53 5.66
N TRP A 57 0.32 6.15 4.42
CA TRP A 57 -0.47 5.22 3.63
C TRP A 57 0.30 3.94 3.38
N SER A 58 -0.36 2.82 3.64
CA SER A 58 0.16 1.49 3.31
C SER A 58 -0.34 1.05 1.93
N ALA A 59 0.35 0.08 1.34
CA ALA A 59 -0.01 -0.46 0.05
C ALA A 59 0.24 -1.97 0.01
N GLY A 60 -0.64 -2.70 -0.69
CA GLY A 60 -0.43 -4.11 -0.96
C GLY A 60 0.42 -4.33 -2.21
N HIS A 61 0.85 -5.57 -2.44
CA HIS A 61 1.64 -5.91 -3.63
C HIS A 61 0.93 -5.62 -4.95
N GLY A 62 -0.40 -5.71 -4.98
CA GLY A 62 -1.20 -5.43 -6.17
C GLY A 62 -1.16 -4.00 -6.65
N VAL A 63 -0.67 -3.07 -5.83
CA VAL A 63 -0.60 -1.65 -6.21
C VAL A 63 0.30 -1.40 -7.42
N THR A 64 1.30 -2.24 -7.65
CA THR A 64 2.23 -2.09 -8.76
C THR A 64 1.59 -2.30 -10.14
N SER A 65 0.45 -2.99 -10.19
CA SER A 65 -0.31 -3.19 -11.42
C SER A 65 -1.37 -2.12 -11.68
N ILE A 66 -1.53 -1.18 -10.76
CA ILE A 66 -2.49 -0.08 -10.89
C ILE A 66 -1.80 1.07 -11.61
N THR A 67 -2.32 1.42 -12.80
CA THR A 67 -1.73 2.46 -13.65
C THR A 67 -2.64 3.66 -13.88
N ASP A 68 -3.90 3.60 -13.39
CA ASP A 68 -4.89 4.65 -13.60
C ASP A 68 -5.78 4.83 -12.35
N CYS A 69 -6.66 5.81 -12.43
CA CYS A 69 -7.63 6.10 -11.38
C CYS A 69 -9.02 6.18 -12.01
N PRO A 70 -9.63 5.03 -12.37
CA PRO A 70 -10.92 5.01 -13.04
C PRO A 70 -12.07 5.35 -12.08
N SER A 71 -13.24 5.68 -12.66
CA SER A 71 -14.48 5.75 -11.88
C SER A 71 -14.84 4.39 -11.30
N VAL A 72 -15.65 4.36 -10.24
CA VAL A 72 -16.12 3.11 -9.64
C VAL A 72 -16.87 2.26 -10.68
N LYS A 73 -17.68 2.90 -11.52
CA LYS A 73 -18.40 2.23 -12.60
C LYS A 73 -17.48 1.50 -13.56
N ASP A 74 -16.42 2.19 -14.00
CA ASP A 74 -15.44 1.60 -14.93
C ASP A 74 -14.59 0.54 -14.26
N LEU A 75 -14.23 0.73 -13.00
CA LEU A 75 -13.50 -0.26 -12.22
C LEU A 75 -14.29 -1.56 -12.10
N VAL A 76 -15.57 -1.49 -11.73
CA VAL A 76 -16.43 -2.66 -11.60
C VAL A 76 -16.62 -3.36 -12.95
N LYS A 77 -16.82 -2.58 -14.03
CA LYS A 77 -16.91 -3.12 -15.39
C LYS A 77 -15.65 -3.89 -15.78
N ASN A 78 -14.49 -3.32 -15.51
CA ASN A 78 -13.20 -3.96 -15.81
C ASN A 78 -13.00 -5.24 -15.00
N LEU A 79 -13.33 -5.23 -13.71
CA LEU A 79 -13.26 -6.41 -12.84
C LEU A 79 -14.15 -7.55 -13.36
N LYS A 80 -15.36 -7.24 -13.78
CA LYS A 80 -16.27 -8.24 -14.38
C LYS A 80 -15.70 -8.81 -15.68
N SER A 81 -15.15 -7.95 -16.55
CA SER A 81 -14.54 -8.39 -17.81
C SER A 81 -13.34 -9.29 -17.58
N GLU A 82 -12.47 -8.93 -16.65
CA GLU A 82 -11.31 -9.73 -16.28
C GLU A 82 -11.71 -11.10 -15.73
N PHE A 83 -12.74 -11.14 -14.89
CA PHE A 83 -13.27 -12.40 -14.36
C PHE A 83 -13.80 -13.29 -15.48
N ILE A 84 -14.63 -12.77 -16.37
CA ILE A 84 -15.21 -13.51 -17.49
C ILE A 84 -14.09 -14.03 -18.41
N ASN A 85 -13.13 -13.19 -18.76
CA ASN A 85 -12.02 -13.55 -19.63
C ASN A 85 -11.14 -14.64 -19.00
N SER A 86 -10.92 -14.57 -17.69
CA SER A 86 -10.14 -15.58 -16.95
C SER A 86 -10.84 -16.95 -16.96
N VAL A 87 -12.15 -16.97 -16.76
CA VAL A 87 -12.95 -18.21 -16.80
C VAL A 87 -12.92 -18.82 -18.20
N LYS A 88 -13.08 -18.00 -19.25
CA LYS A 88 -13.00 -18.46 -20.64
C LYS A 88 -11.63 -19.03 -20.97
N LYS A 89 -10.58 -18.38 -20.53
CA LYS A 89 -9.20 -18.83 -20.75
C LYS A 89 -8.93 -20.16 -20.08
N GLN A 90 -9.41 -20.36 -18.86
CA GLN A 90 -9.28 -21.62 -18.15
C GLN A 90 -10.06 -22.75 -18.85
N SER A 91 -11.26 -22.44 -19.33
CA SER A 91 -12.08 -23.39 -20.10
C SER A 91 -11.39 -23.83 -21.39
N GLU A 92 -10.78 -22.90 -22.13
CA GLU A 92 -10.01 -23.20 -23.34
C GLU A 92 -8.79 -24.07 -23.04
N LEU A 93 -8.08 -23.80 -21.93
CA LEU A 93 -6.96 -24.64 -21.50
C LEU A 93 -7.41 -26.05 -21.17
N LEU A 94 -8.58 -26.21 -20.55
CA LEU A 94 -9.15 -27.50 -20.23
C LEU A 94 -9.51 -28.30 -21.49
N GLU A 95 -10.06 -27.65 -22.50
CA GLU A 95 -10.39 -28.27 -23.80
C GLU A 95 -9.14 -28.80 -24.53
N ASN A 96 -8.01 -28.12 -24.38
CA ASN A 96 -6.74 -28.49 -24.98
C ASN A 96 -5.93 -29.48 -24.14
N PHE A 97 -6.42 -29.83 -22.99
CA PHE A 97 -5.77 -30.77 -22.08
C PHE A 97 -6.15 -32.23 -22.45
#